data_9bc6f00985e7635a680aa5180bcaeb79
#
_entry.id   9bc6f00985e7635a680aa5180bcaeb79
#
_cell.length_a   1.000
_cell.length_b   1.000
_cell.length_c   1.000
_cell.angle_alpha   90.00
_cell.angle_beta   90.00
_cell.angle_gamma   90.00
#
_symmetry.space_group_name_H-M   'P 1'
#
loop_
_entity.id
_entity.type
_entity.pdbx_description
1 polymer ?
#
loop_
_entity_poly.entity_id
_entity_poly.type
_entity_poly.pdbx_seq_one_letter_code
_entity_poly.pdbx_strand_id
1 'polypeptide(L)'
;PSGHLVEVMRKDLVSQYVGDTALKTERVINSAMGGILFIDEAYALKQGDDDKVGQEAIDTLLPYLENRAGDFVCIIAGYTKEMTMFLRSNSGLDSRFKKKIEFKDYNGKELTEIFLNMVKKKGLSLSDEAAGKVGKYFERMYLSRTDTFGNAREVRNTFDRCFERLCTRTAGLSDDEYALSGKVLTWEDIAGPDGTKEISVESVMKELDSFVGMESVKKALRDLAEEMRFQQRRMEFGGKASIRPVNIILTGNPGTGKTSVARVLGKLFKAMGICSTDRVIEKSRKDIVSTYANESDKNMDKAVNEAMGGVLFIDEAYALAPFDDTGHCSDSEGIKALERLMVRMENDRGKFVVVCAGYKDKMRNLMKANEGFASRFTHRINIEDYTPEELTEIFRRMAEGQGYSFAGGTLDKALKAFRKLSAEKSGKDFGNAREARNMLDSVL
;
A
#
# COMPACT_ATOMS: atom_id res chain seq x y z
N PRO A 1 -35.63 5.58 -32.54
CA PRO A 1 -34.63 4.93 -31.70
C PRO A 1 -35.34 4.12 -30.61
N SER A 2 -35.09 2.80 -30.56
CA SER A 2 -35.72 1.90 -29.58
C SER A 2 -35.17 2.07 -28.17
N GLY A 3 -34.04 2.78 -28.02
CA GLY A 3 -33.39 3.05 -26.73
C GLY A 3 -32.78 1.81 -26.06
N HIS A 4 -32.70 0.68 -26.74
CA HIS A 4 -32.09 -0.54 -26.21
C HIS A 4 -30.57 -0.41 -26.11
N LEU A 5 -29.98 -1.09 -25.13
CA LEU A 5 -28.56 -1.15 -24.87
C LEU A 5 -28.04 -2.56 -25.17
N VAL A 6 -27.03 -2.65 -26.02
CA VAL A 6 -26.28 -3.88 -26.29
C VAL A 6 -24.92 -3.71 -25.62
N GLU A 7 -24.73 -4.39 -24.50
CA GLU A 7 -23.47 -4.40 -23.74
C GLU A 7 -22.63 -5.60 -24.12
N VAL A 8 -21.39 -5.34 -24.50
CA VAL A 8 -20.46 -6.38 -24.99
C VAL A 8 -19.04 -6.14 -24.49
N MET A 9 -18.27 -7.22 -24.50
CA MET A 9 -16.83 -7.25 -24.27
C MET A 9 -16.09 -7.88 -25.44
N ARG A 10 -14.75 -7.91 -25.38
CA ARG A 10 -13.94 -8.58 -26.42
C ARG A 10 -14.46 -9.96 -26.80
N LYS A 11 -14.82 -10.81 -25.85
CA LYS A 11 -15.32 -12.19 -26.09
C LYS A 11 -16.56 -12.25 -26.97
N ASP A 12 -17.36 -11.19 -27.00
CA ASP A 12 -18.61 -11.11 -27.73
C ASP A 12 -18.41 -10.62 -29.18
N LEU A 13 -17.27 -9.94 -29.43
CA LEU A 13 -16.89 -9.38 -30.74
C LEU A 13 -15.85 -10.26 -31.45
N VAL A 14 -14.85 -10.75 -30.74
CA VAL A 14 -13.71 -11.48 -31.31
C VAL A 14 -13.97 -12.99 -31.29
N SER A 15 -13.65 -13.68 -32.39
CA SER A 15 -13.65 -15.13 -32.51
C SER A 15 -12.25 -15.70 -32.24
N GLN A 16 -12.19 -17.02 -31.96
CA GLN A 16 -10.92 -17.75 -31.89
C GLN A 16 -10.34 -18.05 -33.29
N TYR A 17 -11.18 -18.00 -34.34
CA TYR A 17 -10.79 -18.30 -35.70
C TYR A 17 -10.70 -17.03 -36.55
N VAL A 18 -9.67 -16.95 -37.39
CA VAL A 18 -9.48 -15.88 -38.36
C VAL A 18 -10.57 -15.92 -39.41
N GLY A 19 -11.22 -14.79 -39.69
CA GLY A 19 -12.34 -14.67 -40.65
C GLY A 19 -13.73 -14.71 -40.03
N ASP A 20 -13.89 -15.29 -38.83
CA ASP A 20 -15.18 -15.34 -38.12
C ASP A 20 -15.44 -14.11 -37.29
N THR A 21 -14.38 -13.36 -36.95
CA THR A 21 -14.46 -12.15 -36.11
C THR A 21 -15.27 -11.06 -36.80
N ALA A 22 -15.06 -10.82 -38.07
CA ALA A 22 -15.82 -9.83 -38.82
C ALA A 22 -17.32 -10.09 -38.79
N LEU A 23 -17.74 -11.34 -39.10
CA LEU A 23 -19.16 -11.75 -39.09
C LEU A 23 -19.78 -11.63 -37.70
N LYS A 24 -19.02 -11.98 -36.65
CA LYS A 24 -19.47 -11.88 -35.28
C LYS A 24 -19.64 -10.43 -34.85
N THR A 25 -18.67 -9.57 -35.16
CA THR A 25 -18.71 -8.13 -34.90
C THR A 25 -19.88 -7.46 -35.61
N GLU A 26 -20.10 -7.79 -36.90
CA GLU A 26 -21.23 -7.26 -37.68
C GLU A 26 -22.60 -7.64 -37.08
N ARG A 27 -22.76 -8.89 -36.60
CA ARG A 27 -24.02 -9.32 -35.95
C ARG A 27 -24.29 -8.49 -34.70
N VAL A 28 -23.27 -8.23 -33.90
CA VAL A 28 -23.38 -7.42 -32.67
C VAL A 28 -23.73 -5.97 -33.03
N ILE A 29 -23.05 -5.36 -34.01
CA ILE A 29 -23.35 -4.00 -34.44
C ILE A 29 -24.79 -3.91 -34.97
N ASN A 30 -25.21 -4.87 -35.79
CA ASN A 30 -26.56 -4.89 -36.33
C ASN A 30 -27.63 -5.04 -35.22
N SER A 31 -27.33 -5.78 -34.15
CA SER A 31 -28.24 -5.90 -33.01
C SER A 31 -28.38 -4.58 -32.21
N ALA A 32 -27.41 -3.67 -32.33
CA ALA A 32 -27.41 -2.38 -31.67
C ALA A 32 -28.03 -1.26 -32.54
N MET A 33 -28.44 -1.55 -33.79
CA MET A 33 -29.02 -0.54 -34.66
C MET A 33 -30.32 0.06 -34.07
N GLY A 34 -30.41 1.36 -34.08
CA GLY A 34 -31.51 2.12 -33.46
C GLY A 34 -31.35 2.26 -31.92
N GLY A 35 -30.26 1.77 -31.34
CA GLY A 35 -29.97 1.79 -29.92
C GLY A 35 -28.55 2.22 -29.59
N ILE A 36 -27.99 1.61 -28.57
CA ILE A 36 -26.64 1.90 -28.04
C ILE A 36 -25.83 0.63 -28.04
N LEU A 37 -24.65 0.67 -28.68
CA LEU A 37 -23.60 -0.34 -28.53
C LEU A 37 -22.64 0.14 -27.44
N PHE A 38 -22.55 -0.59 -26.33
CA PHE A 38 -21.62 -0.31 -25.23
C PHE A 38 -20.56 -1.39 -25.19
N ILE A 39 -19.30 -1.02 -25.44
CA ILE A 39 -18.16 -1.93 -25.41
C ILE A 39 -17.37 -1.67 -24.13
N ASP A 40 -17.48 -2.57 -23.17
CA ASP A 40 -16.74 -2.50 -21.91
C ASP A 40 -15.33 -3.04 -22.09
N GLU A 41 -14.36 -2.45 -21.37
CA GLU A 41 -12.93 -2.75 -21.46
C GLU A 41 -12.45 -2.77 -22.94
N ALA A 42 -12.86 -1.77 -23.73
CA ALA A 42 -12.62 -1.75 -25.17
C ALA A 42 -11.14 -1.84 -25.55
N TYR A 43 -10.22 -1.42 -24.67
CA TYR A 43 -8.77 -1.60 -24.90
C TYR A 43 -8.38 -3.07 -25.02
N ALA A 44 -9.16 -3.97 -24.45
CA ALA A 44 -8.95 -5.43 -24.57
C ALA A 44 -9.20 -5.95 -25.99
N LEU A 45 -9.88 -5.17 -26.87
CA LEU A 45 -10.07 -5.56 -28.28
C LEU A 45 -8.75 -5.82 -28.97
N LYS A 46 -7.70 -5.05 -28.64
CA LYS A 46 -6.35 -5.23 -29.21
C LYS A 46 -5.34 -5.55 -28.12
N GLN A 47 -4.86 -6.79 -28.09
CA GLN A 47 -3.88 -7.29 -27.12
C GLN A 47 -2.48 -7.36 -27.73
N GLY A 48 -1.86 -6.18 -27.98
CA GLY A 48 -0.55 -6.09 -28.59
C GLY A 48 -0.58 -5.94 -30.11
N ASP A 49 0.59 -5.80 -30.74
CA ASP A 49 0.71 -5.52 -32.17
C ASP A 49 0.40 -6.73 -33.04
N ASP A 50 0.60 -7.95 -32.54
CA ASP A 50 0.39 -9.22 -33.23
C ASP A 50 -1.07 -9.74 -33.17
N ASP A 51 -1.96 -9.03 -32.47
CA ASP A 51 -3.38 -9.45 -32.31
C ASP A 51 -4.20 -9.15 -33.56
N LYS A 52 -4.11 -10.06 -34.55
CA LYS A 52 -4.81 -9.94 -35.85
C LYS A 52 -6.33 -10.04 -35.70
N VAL A 53 -6.82 -10.92 -34.82
CA VAL A 53 -8.28 -11.11 -34.65
C VAL A 53 -8.92 -9.92 -33.94
N GLY A 54 -8.21 -9.32 -32.98
CA GLY A 54 -8.66 -8.07 -32.34
C GLY A 54 -8.64 -6.90 -33.29
N GLN A 55 -7.61 -6.81 -34.15
CA GLN A 55 -7.55 -5.79 -35.21
C GLN A 55 -8.70 -5.94 -36.21
N GLU A 56 -9.06 -7.17 -36.61
CA GLU A 56 -10.20 -7.45 -37.50
C GLU A 56 -11.53 -6.94 -36.94
N ALA A 57 -11.75 -7.06 -35.62
CA ALA A 57 -12.95 -6.51 -34.98
C ALA A 57 -12.98 -4.96 -35.07
N ILE A 58 -11.83 -4.30 -34.85
CA ILE A 58 -11.70 -2.85 -34.94
C ILE A 58 -11.94 -2.39 -36.40
N ASP A 59 -11.31 -3.07 -37.34
CA ASP A 59 -11.42 -2.74 -38.78
C ASP A 59 -12.84 -2.96 -39.32
N THR A 60 -13.60 -3.89 -38.73
CA THR A 60 -15.02 -4.09 -39.01
C THR A 60 -15.87 -2.98 -38.38
N LEU A 61 -15.57 -2.55 -37.15
CA LEU A 61 -16.35 -1.52 -36.43
C LEU A 61 -16.21 -0.13 -37.07
N LEU A 62 -15.02 0.25 -37.53
CA LEU A 62 -14.72 1.61 -38.03
C LEU A 62 -15.60 2.05 -39.18
N PRO A 63 -15.83 1.25 -40.26
CA PRO A 63 -16.74 1.60 -41.34
C PRO A 63 -18.19 1.80 -40.88
N TYR A 64 -18.68 1.03 -39.91
CA TYR A 64 -20.04 1.22 -39.41
C TYR A 64 -20.18 2.54 -38.64
N LEU A 65 -19.16 2.94 -37.86
CA LEU A 65 -19.15 4.22 -37.17
C LEU A 65 -19.14 5.44 -38.15
N GLU A 66 -18.63 5.25 -39.35
CA GLU A 66 -18.61 6.30 -40.37
C GLU A 66 -19.87 6.27 -41.24
N ASN A 67 -20.17 5.13 -41.84
CA ASN A 67 -21.22 4.99 -42.86
C ASN A 67 -22.63 4.93 -42.27
N ARG A 68 -22.74 4.56 -40.98
CA ARG A 68 -23.99 4.44 -40.23
C ARG A 68 -24.06 5.44 -39.07
N ALA A 69 -23.37 6.59 -39.23
CA ALA A 69 -23.40 7.67 -38.26
C ALA A 69 -24.82 8.17 -38.04
N GLY A 70 -25.35 8.02 -36.82
CA GLY A 70 -26.73 8.39 -36.47
C GLY A 70 -27.71 7.20 -36.38
N ASP A 71 -27.37 6.03 -36.95
CA ASP A 71 -28.22 4.85 -36.85
C ASP A 71 -28.11 4.17 -35.49
N PHE A 72 -26.97 4.33 -34.82
CA PHE A 72 -26.73 3.85 -33.42
C PHE A 72 -25.69 4.76 -32.73
N VAL A 73 -25.63 4.66 -31.41
CA VAL A 73 -24.59 5.31 -30.57
C VAL A 73 -23.61 4.27 -30.11
N CYS A 74 -22.33 4.48 -30.39
CA CYS A 74 -21.28 3.61 -29.87
C CYS A 74 -20.59 4.28 -28.68
N ILE A 75 -20.54 3.58 -27.55
CA ILE A 75 -19.83 4.00 -26.33
C ILE A 75 -18.76 2.95 -26.05
N ILE A 76 -17.54 3.39 -25.90
CA ILE A 76 -16.42 2.56 -25.49
C ILE A 76 -15.98 2.96 -24.08
N ALA A 77 -15.82 1.99 -23.20
CA ALA A 77 -15.44 2.22 -21.82
C ALA A 77 -14.16 1.44 -21.46
N GLY A 78 -13.45 1.92 -20.45
CA GLY A 78 -12.26 1.28 -19.93
C GLY A 78 -11.43 2.21 -19.04
N TYR A 79 -10.33 1.72 -18.51
CA TYR A 79 -9.42 2.52 -17.69
C TYR A 79 -8.75 3.62 -18.51
N THR A 80 -8.64 4.82 -17.93
CA THR A 80 -8.18 6.04 -18.62
C THR A 80 -6.84 5.87 -19.33
N LYS A 81 -5.88 5.22 -18.67
CA LYS A 81 -4.53 5.01 -19.20
C LYS A 81 -4.54 4.05 -20.39
N GLU A 82 -5.20 2.92 -20.23
CA GLU A 82 -5.34 1.88 -21.25
C GLU A 82 -6.15 2.38 -22.46
N MET A 83 -7.24 3.11 -22.22
CA MET A 83 -8.05 3.73 -23.26
C MET A 83 -7.28 4.79 -24.05
N THR A 84 -6.42 5.55 -23.36
CA THR A 84 -5.57 6.54 -24.04
C THR A 84 -4.58 5.86 -25.00
N MET A 85 -3.97 4.74 -24.57
CA MET A 85 -3.08 3.96 -25.45
C MET A 85 -3.84 3.30 -26.59
N PHE A 86 -5.01 2.73 -26.30
CA PHE A 86 -5.87 2.09 -27.29
C PHE A 86 -6.31 3.05 -28.39
N LEU A 87 -6.80 4.25 -28.06
CA LEU A 87 -7.20 5.25 -29.04
C LEU A 87 -6.00 5.72 -29.89
N ARG A 88 -4.83 5.90 -29.28
CA ARG A 88 -3.60 6.30 -30.01
C ARG A 88 -3.05 5.21 -30.93
N SER A 89 -3.35 3.93 -30.65
CA SER A 89 -2.88 2.82 -31.49
C SER A 89 -3.54 2.76 -32.86
N ASN A 90 -4.65 3.49 -33.06
CA ASN A 90 -5.37 3.55 -34.34
C ASN A 90 -5.99 4.94 -34.55
N SER A 91 -5.46 5.67 -35.55
CA SER A 91 -5.92 7.01 -35.88
C SER A 91 -7.42 7.07 -36.29
N GLY A 92 -7.95 5.97 -36.80
CA GLY A 92 -9.38 5.82 -37.13
C GLY A 92 -10.25 5.85 -35.88
N LEU A 93 -9.82 5.24 -34.77
CA LEU A 93 -10.53 5.27 -33.49
C LEU A 93 -10.52 6.67 -32.88
N ASP A 94 -9.34 7.33 -32.78
CA ASP A 94 -9.24 8.65 -32.15
C ASP A 94 -10.05 9.73 -32.91
N SER A 95 -10.15 9.62 -34.27
CA SER A 95 -10.94 10.53 -35.04
C SER A 95 -12.46 10.40 -34.87
N ARG A 96 -12.95 9.21 -34.51
CA ARG A 96 -14.39 8.91 -34.38
C ARG A 96 -14.89 9.06 -32.95
N PHE A 97 -14.05 8.82 -31.94
CA PHE A 97 -14.38 8.97 -30.51
C PHE A 97 -13.92 10.33 -29.95
N LYS A 98 -14.50 11.42 -30.48
CA LYS A 98 -14.13 12.80 -30.11
C LYS A 98 -14.61 13.20 -28.71
N LYS A 99 -15.76 12.64 -28.24
CA LYS A 99 -16.33 12.99 -26.96
C LYS A 99 -15.77 12.03 -25.90
N LYS A 100 -14.96 12.57 -25.00
CA LYS A 100 -14.37 11.84 -23.88
C LYS A 100 -15.06 12.27 -22.58
N ILE A 101 -15.53 11.32 -21.79
CA ILE A 101 -16.14 11.53 -20.48
C ILE A 101 -15.27 10.80 -19.47
N GLU A 102 -14.67 11.55 -18.55
CA GLU A 102 -13.84 10.99 -17.50
C GLU A 102 -14.64 10.89 -16.20
N PHE A 103 -14.70 9.70 -15.66
CA PHE A 103 -15.25 9.43 -14.34
C PHE A 103 -14.11 9.49 -13.33
N LYS A 104 -14.13 10.52 -12.49
CA LYS A 104 -13.16 10.66 -11.38
C LYS A 104 -13.50 9.66 -10.27
N ASP A 105 -12.47 9.32 -9.50
CA ASP A 105 -12.69 8.54 -8.29
C ASP A 105 -13.61 9.29 -7.33
N TYR A 106 -14.47 8.53 -6.66
CA TYR A 106 -15.28 9.05 -5.55
C TYR A 106 -14.37 9.43 -4.39
N ASN A 107 -14.58 10.61 -3.81
CA ASN A 107 -13.90 11.03 -2.59
C ASN A 107 -14.47 10.31 -1.36
N GLY A 108 -13.81 10.47 -0.20
CA GLY A 108 -14.22 9.78 1.04
C GLY A 108 -15.65 10.09 1.48
N LYS A 109 -16.15 11.31 1.23
CA LYS A 109 -17.54 11.69 1.54
C LYS A 109 -18.53 10.96 0.64
N GLU A 110 -18.26 10.94 -0.67
CA GLU A 110 -19.10 10.25 -1.66
C GLU A 110 -19.13 8.74 -1.43
N LEU A 111 -17.97 8.13 -1.09
CA LEU A 111 -17.91 6.71 -0.69
C LEU A 111 -18.74 6.44 0.56
N THR A 112 -18.71 7.35 1.53
CA THR A 112 -19.54 7.27 2.75
C THR A 112 -21.02 7.32 2.40
N GLU A 113 -21.44 8.23 1.54
CA GLU A 113 -22.83 8.34 1.10
C GLU A 113 -23.31 7.08 0.36
N ILE A 114 -22.45 6.51 -0.50
CA ILE A 114 -22.75 5.24 -1.19
C ILE A 114 -22.99 4.13 -0.17
N PHE A 115 -22.13 4.01 0.85
CA PHE A 115 -22.29 3.02 1.92
C PHE A 115 -23.58 3.23 2.70
N LEU A 116 -23.85 4.46 3.16
CA LEU A 116 -25.07 4.79 3.90
C LEU A 116 -26.34 4.50 3.09
N ASN A 117 -26.31 4.75 1.78
CA ASN A 117 -27.41 4.41 0.88
C ASN A 117 -27.63 2.89 0.78
N MET A 118 -26.54 2.08 0.79
CA MET A 118 -26.65 0.62 0.82
C MET A 118 -27.25 0.12 2.15
N VAL A 119 -26.79 0.66 3.28
CA VAL A 119 -27.34 0.39 4.62
C VAL A 119 -28.85 0.67 4.65
N LYS A 120 -29.25 1.86 4.20
CA LYS A 120 -30.66 2.27 4.15
C LYS A 120 -31.51 1.37 3.23
N LYS A 121 -31.00 1.04 2.02
CA LYS A 121 -31.72 0.16 1.07
C LYS A 121 -31.96 -1.23 1.62
N LYS A 122 -31.11 -1.73 2.52
CA LYS A 122 -31.26 -3.03 3.19
C LYS A 122 -32.10 -2.94 4.48
N GLY A 123 -32.62 -1.76 4.82
CA GLY A 123 -33.41 -1.56 6.05
C GLY A 123 -32.59 -1.67 7.34
N LEU A 124 -31.26 -1.43 7.23
CA LEU A 124 -30.34 -1.44 8.35
C LEU A 124 -30.08 -0.01 8.86
N SER A 125 -29.58 0.11 10.08
CA SER A 125 -29.11 1.35 10.70
C SER A 125 -27.70 1.18 11.23
N LEU A 126 -27.05 2.27 11.60
CA LEU A 126 -25.74 2.27 12.25
C LEU A 126 -25.92 2.55 13.75
N SER A 127 -25.05 1.95 14.57
CA SER A 127 -24.87 2.41 15.95
C SER A 127 -24.27 3.82 15.99
N ASP A 128 -24.44 4.56 17.09
CA ASP A 128 -23.90 5.92 17.25
C ASP A 128 -22.38 5.95 17.03
N GLU A 129 -21.66 4.94 17.55
CA GLU A 129 -20.24 4.79 17.36
C GLU A 129 -19.88 4.59 15.87
N ALA A 130 -20.59 3.69 15.18
CA ALA A 130 -20.39 3.43 13.77
C ALA A 130 -20.67 4.66 12.92
N ALA A 131 -21.73 5.40 13.22
CA ALA A 131 -22.09 6.64 12.54
C ALA A 131 -21.01 7.72 12.69
N GLY A 132 -20.41 7.84 13.88
CA GLY A 132 -19.32 8.78 14.15
C GLY A 132 -17.98 8.43 13.47
N LYS A 133 -17.74 7.14 13.15
CA LYS A 133 -16.46 6.65 12.65
C LYS A 133 -16.46 6.32 11.14
N VAL A 134 -17.60 6.03 10.55
CA VAL A 134 -17.73 5.55 9.16
C VAL A 134 -17.16 6.54 8.13
N GLY A 135 -17.36 7.84 8.33
CA GLY A 135 -16.80 8.87 7.45
C GLY A 135 -15.30 8.87 7.42
N LYS A 136 -14.64 8.75 8.59
CA LYS A 136 -13.18 8.63 8.68
C LYS A 136 -12.66 7.34 8.05
N TYR A 137 -13.42 6.26 8.11
CA TYR A 137 -13.07 4.98 7.50
C TYR A 137 -12.96 5.10 5.97
N PHE A 138 -13.98 5.67 5.32
CA PHE A 138 -13.98 5.84 3.87
C PHE A 138 -13.03 6.95 3.41
N GLU A 139 -12.79 7.98 4.21
CA GLU A 139 -11.74 8.98 3.93
C GLU A 139 -10.35 8.33 3.90
N ARG A 140 -10.03 7.47 4.86
CA ARG A 140 -8.77 6.69 4.87
C ARG A 140 -8.68 5.77 3.65
N MET A 141 -9.77 5.09 3.29
CA MET A 141 -9.83 4.24 2.09
C MET A 141 -9.51 5.04 0.83
N TYR A 142 -10.09 6.23 0.67
CA TYR A 142 -9.80 7.13 -0.44
C TYR A 142 -8.34 7.59 -0.46
N LEU A 143 -7.78 7.97 0.69
CA LEU A 143 -6.40 8.44 0.79
C LEU A 143 -5.37 7.33 0.48
N SER A 144 -5.68 6.08 0.79
CA SER A 144 -4.82 4.91 0.54
C SER A 144 -5.08 4.22 -0.80
N ARG A 145 -5.88 4.82 -1.69
CA ARG A 145 -6.23 4.21 -2.97
C ARG A 145 -5.03 4.07 -3.91
N THR A 146 -5.05 3.03 -4.69
CA THR A 146 -4.10 2.74 -5.77
C THR A 146 -4.73 3.03 -7.13
N ASP A 147 -3.95 2.91 -8.22
CA ASP A 147 -4.46 3.03 -9.60
C ASP A 147 -5.55 1.99 -9.95
N THR A 148 -5.66 0.93 -9.13
CA THR A 148 -6.66 -0.14 -9.28
C THR A 148 -7.81 -0.01 -8.28
N PHE A 149 -8.01 1.17 -7.72
CA PHE A 149 -9.06 1.40 -6.71
C PHE A 149 -10.45 1.13 -7.27
N GLY A 150 -11.17 0.22 -6.62
CA GLY A 150 -12.49 -0.26 -7.07
C GLY A 150 -13.66 0.70 -6.82
N ASN A 151 -13.42 1.90 -6.23
CA ASN A 151 -14.45 2.91 -5.99
C ASN A 151 -15.71 2.33 -5.29
N ALA A 152 -16.90 2.49 -5.90
CA ALA A 152 -18.15 1.95 -5.36
C ALA A 152 -18.14 0.41 -5.21
N ARG A 153 -17.29 -0.30 -5.95
CA ARG A 153 -17.09 -1.75 -5.83
C ARG A 153 -16.45 -2.10 -4.48
N GLU A 154 -15.44 -1.29 -4.03
CA GLU A 154 -14.83 -1.46 -2.71
C GLU A 154 -15.83 -1.16 -1.57
N VAL A 155 -16.68 -0.17 -1.76
CA VAL A 155 -17.76 0.13 -0.80
C VAL A 155 -18.72 -1.04 -0.69
N ARG A 156 -19.10 -1.65 -1.83
CA ARG A 156 -19.97 -2.83 -1.86
C ARG A 156 -19.33 -4.02 -1.15
N ASN A 157 -18.07 -4.32 -1.47
CA ASN A 157 -17.32 -5.40 -0.82
C ASN A 157 -17.23 -5.19 0.70
N THR A 158 -17.05 -3.93 1.11
CA THR A 158 -17.05 -3.57 2.53
C THR A 158 -18.42 -3.81 3.15
N PHE A 159 -19.50 -3.36 2.49
CA PHE A 159 -20.87 -3.58 2.95
C PHE A 159 -21.21 -5.08 3.07
N ASP A 160 -20.85 -5.88 2.09
CA ASP A 160 -21.10 -7.33 2.08
C ASP A 160 -20.41 -8.00 3.27
N ARG A 161 -19.15 -7.66 3.55
CA ARG A 161 -18.43 -8.13 4.76
C ARG A 161 -19.06 -7.66 6.07
N CYS A 162 -19.54 -6.42 6.12
CA CYS A 162 -20.27 -5.91 7.29
C CYS A 162 -21.54 -6.72 7.53
N PHE A 163 -22.26 -7.01 6.47
CA PHE A 163 -23.50 -7.78 6.53
C PHE A 163 -23.28 -9.23 6.97
N GLU A 164 -22.22 -9.90 6.47
CA GLU A 164 -21.81 -11.23 6.93
C GLU A 164 -21.50 -11.25 8.43
N ARG A 165 -20.78 -10.24 8.93
CA ARG A 165 -20.44 -10.13 10.36
C ARG A 165 -21.68 -9.87 11.21
N LEU A 166 -22.57 -9.00 10.74
CA LEU A 166 -23.88 -8.78 11.38
C LEU A 166 -24.66 -10.11 11.49
N CYS A 167 -24.77 -10.86 10.38
CA CYS A 167 -25.46 -12.15 10.37
C CYS A 167 -24.81 -13.15 11.35
N THR A 168 -23.48 -13.22 11.36
CA THR A 168 -22.74 -14.10 12.30
C THR A 168 -22.98 -13.71 13.74
N ARG A 169 -22.94 -12.40 14.06
CA ARG A 169 -23.16 -11.89 15.42
C ARG A 169 -24.60 -12.12 15.91
N THR A 170 -25.55 -12.08 14.99
CA THR A 170 -26.97 -12.19 15.33
C THR A 170 -27.56 -13.58 15.20
N ALA A 171 -26.81 -14.56 14.69
CA ALA A 171 -27.29 -15.93 14.42
C ALA A 171 -27.75 -16.72 15.66
N GLY A 172 -27.31 -16.32 16.86
CA GLY A 172 -27.66 -16.98 18.12
C GLY A 172 -28.59 -16.17 19.03
N LEU A 173 -29.11 -15.03 18.55
CA LEU A 173 -29.98 -14.16 19.36
C LEU A 173 -31.42 -14.68 19.41
N SER A 174 -32.09 -14.43 20.55
CA SER A 174 -33.55 -14.60 20.67
C SER A 174 -34.30 -13.58 19.79
N ASP A 175 -35.57 -13.84 19.52
CA ASP A 175 -36.39 -12.95 18.70
C ASP A 175 -36.46 -11.52 19.25
N ASP A 176 -36.52 -11.36 20.58
CA ASP A 176 -36.55 -10.04 21.23
C ASP A 176 -35.20 -9.31 21.08
N GLU A 177 -34.10 -9.99 21.25
CA GLU A 177 -32.72 -9.45 21.07
C GLU A 177 -32.48 -9.10 19.60
N TYR A 178 -32.96 -9.95 18.68
CA TYR A 178 -32.85 -9.69 17.25
C TYR A 178 -33.66 -8.46 16.84
N ALA A 179 -34.86 -8.28 17.41
CA ALA A 179 -35.67 -7.10 17.16
C ALA A 179 -34.95 -5.79 17.53
N LEU A 180 -34.13 -5.82 18.59
CA LEU A 180 -33.41 -4.67 19.09
C LEU A 180 -32.09 -4.42 18.33
N SER A 181 -31.32 -5.47 18.00
CA SER A 181 -29.95 -5.36 17.51
C SER A 181 -29.70 -5.96 16.12
N GLY A 182 -30.60 -6.80 15.63
CA GLY A 182 -30.44 -7.55 14.37
C GLY A 182 -30.41 -6.69 13.11
N LYS A 183 -30.83 -5.43 13.20
CA LYS A 183 -30.81 -4.46 12.08
C LYS A 183 -29.78 -3.33 12.28
N VAL A 184 -28.97 -3.40 13.34
CA VAL A 184 -28.01 -2.35 13.68
C VAL A 184 -26.59 -2.83 13.41
N LEU A 185 -25.90 -2.19 12.45
CA LEU A 185 -24.48 -2.39 12.19
C LEU A 185 -23.66 -1.67 13.27
N THR A 186 -22.79 -2.41 13.95
CA THR A 186 -21.85 -1.87 14.92
C THR A 186 -20.55 -1.46 14.24
N TRP A 187 -19.70 -0.75 14.97
CA TRP A 187 -18.37 -0.42 14.47
C TRP A 187 -17.53 -1.68 14.21
N GLU A 188 -17.69 -2.72 15.02
CA GLU A 188 -17.03 -4.01 14.83
C GLU A 188 -17.44 -4.70 13.53
N ASP A 189 -18.71 -4.61 13.15
CA ASP A 189 -19.18 -5.13 11.88
C ASP A 189 -18.50 -4.42 10.71
N ILE A 190 -18.29 -3.09 10.80
CA ILE A 190 -17.67 -2.28 9.73
C ILE A 190 -16.15 -2.48 9.71
N ALA A 191 -15.47 -2.23 10.80
CA ALA A 191 -14.02 -2.23 10.89
C ALA A 191 -13.41 -3.63 10.88
N GLY A 192 -14.17 -4.64 11.34
CA GLY A 192 -13.70 -6.01 11.54
C GLY A 192 -12.80 -6.16 12.76
N PRO A 193 -12.37 -7.40 13.06
CA PRO A 193 -11.62 -7.70 14.28
C PRO A 193 -10.30 -6.93 14.41
N ASP A 194 -9.65 -6.63 13.30
CA ASP A 194 -8.39 -5.87 13.28
C ASP A 194 -8.57 -4.35 13.30
N GLY A 195 -9.76 -3.87 12.92
CA GLY A 195 -10.10 -2.44 12.88
C GLY A 195 -10.63 -1.89 14.20
N THR A 196 -11.01 -2.76 15.14
CA THR A 196 -11.56 -2.37 16.46
C THR A 196 -10.50 -2.04 17.49
N LYS A 197 -9.28 -2.55 17.33
CA LYS A 197 -8.16 -2.17 18.18
C LYS A 197 -7.71 -0.76 17.80
N GLU A 198 -8.27 0.25 18.46
CA GLU A 198 -7.71 1.61 18.38
C GLU A 198 -6.29 1.59 18.91
N ILE A 199 -5.33 1.67 17.99
CA ILE A 199 -3.94 1.85 18.33
C ILE A 199 -3.81 3.33 18.73
N SER A 200 -3.69 3.59 20.03
CA SER A 200 -3.40 4.95 20.52
C SER A 200 -1.89 5.21 20.47
N VAL A 201 -1.51 6.50 20.33
CA VAL A 201 -0.09 6.89 20.39
C VAL A 201 0.51 6.47 21.74
N GLU A 202 -0.25 6.56 22.83
CA GLU A 202 0.15 6.16 24.15
C GLU A 202 0.44 4.65 24.26
N SER A 203 -0.39 3.80 23.60
CA SER A 203 -0.17 2.35 23.58
C SER A 203 1.10 1.99 22.79
N VAL A 204 1.35 2.67 21.68
CA VAL A 204 2.57 2.48 20.87
C VAL A 204 3.81 2.94 21.64
N MET A 205 3.73 4.05 22.37
CA MET A 205 4.85 4.52 23.19
C MET A 205 5.16 3.55 24.33
N LYS A 206 4.16 2.94 24.97
CA LYS A 206 4.37 1.89 25.95
C LYS A 206 5.05 0.64 25.36
N GLU A 207 4.65 0.25 24.14
CA GLU A 207 5.32 -0.84 23.42
C GLU A 207 6.79 -0.48 23.12
N LEU A 208 7.06 0.75 22.68
CA LEU A 208 8.41 1.24 22.44
C LEU A 208 9.25 1.27 23.73
N ASP A 209 8.65 1.68 24.85
CA ASP A 209 9.33 1.73 26.15
C ASP A 209 9.68 0.32 26.66
N SER A 210 8.96 -0.72 26.23
CA SER A 210 9.28 -2.11 26.55
C SER A 210 10.54 -2.63 25.87
N PHE A 211 11.04 -1.95 24.83
CA PHE A 211 12.28 -2.34 24.17
C PHE A 211 13.47 -2.07 25.09
N VAL A 212 14.40 -3.02 25.12
CA VAL A 212 15.63 -2.88 25.88
C VAL A 212 16.51 -1.84 25.20
N GLY A 213 17.07 -0.90 25.94
CA GLY A 213 17.91 0.16 25.41
C GLY A 213 17.21 1.07 24.40
N MET A 214 17.90 1.40 23.31
CA MET A 214 17.41 2.23 22.21
C MET A 214 16.93 3.64 22.64
N GLU A 215 17.56 4.26 23.62
CA GLU A 215 17.10 5.54 24.16
C GLU A 215 17.09 6.67 23.12
N SER A 216 18.05 6.69 22.20
CA SER A 216 18.09 7.63 21.06
C SER A 216 16.88 7.46 20.14
N VAL A 217 16.46 6.20 19.87
CA VAL A 217 15.28 5.89 19.06
C VAL A 217 14.00 6.31 19.80
N LYS A 218 13.88 5.93 21.08
CA LYS A 218 12.72 6.30 21.91
C LYS A 218 12.51 7.80 21.93
N LYS A 219 13.59 8.56 22.12
CA LYS A 219 13.55 10.01 22.08
C LYS A 219 13.11 10.52 20.72
N ALA A 220 13.75 10.06 19.63
CA ALA A 220 13.42 10.52 18.28
C ALA A 220 11.96 10.25 17.90
N LEU A 221 11.37 9.10 18.32
CA LEU A 221 9.97 8.79 18.06
C LEU A 221 9.00 9.59 18.91
N ARG A 222 9.37 9.95 20.15
CA ARG A 222 8.58 10.88 20.97
C ARG A 222 8.58 12.28 20.36
N ASP A 223 9.76 12.79 19.97
CA ASP A 223 9.89 14.10 19.33
C ASP A 223 9.07 14.16 18.04
N LEU A 224 9.11 13.10 17.21
CA LEU A 224 8.30 12.95 16.00
C LEU A 224 6.79 12.98 16.33
N ALA A 225 6.36 12.27 17.37
CA ALA A 225 4.95 12.25 17.77
C ALA A 225 4.47 13.64 18.23
N GLU A 226 5.29 14.36 18.97
CA GLU A 226 4.97 15.73 19.41
C GLU A 226 4.91 16.72 18.24
N GLU A 227 5.86 16.65 17.30
CA GLU A 227 5.85 17.46 16.08
C GLU A 227 4.54 17.24 15.29
N MET A 228 4.14 16.00 15.10
CA MET A 228 2.92 15.67 14.36
C MET A 228 1.66 16.13 15.10
N ARG A 229 1.56 15.94 16.41
CA ARG A 229 0.45 16.47 17.22
C ARG A 229 0.34 17.99 17.11
N PHE A 230 1.46 18.69 17.09
CA PHE A 230 1.48 20.14 16.89
C PHE A 230 0.94 20.52 15.50
N GLN A 231 1.36 19.80 14.45
CA GLN A 231 0.88 20.03 13.08
C GLN A 231 -0.64 19.80 12.97
N GLN A 232 -1.16 18.72 13.58
CA GLN A 232 -2.59 18.41 13.59
C GLN A 232 -3.39 19.55 14.29
N ARG A 233 -2.95 20.02 15.45
CA ARG A 233 -3.60 21.13 16.13
C ARG A 233 -3.62 22.40 15.28
N ARG A 234 -2.52 22.71 14.60
CA ARG A 234 -2.49 23.87 13.69
C ARG A 234 -3.54 23.77 12.57
N MET A 235 -3.79 22.56 12.04
CA MET A 235 -4.84 22.35 11.03
C MET A 235 -6.23 22.57 11.61
N GLU A 236 -6.49 22.08 12.82
CA GLU A 236 -7.79 22.25 13.51
C GLU A 236 -8.12 23.76 13.74
N PHE A 237 -7.12 24.58 13.95
CA PHE A 237 -7.26 26.05 14.12
C PHE A 237 -7.16 26.84 12.80
N GLY A 238 -7.35 26.19 11.64
CA GLY A 238 -7.41 26.88 10.34
C GLY A 238 -6.04 27.27 9.75
N GLY A 239 -4.95 26.81 10.32
CA GLY A 239 -3.61 27.01 9.78
C GLY A 239 -3.41 26.22 8.49
N LYS A 240 -2.77 26.83 7.48
CA LYS A 240 -2.30 26.10 6.29
C LYS A 240 -1.17 25.16 6.73
N ALA A 241 -1.47 23.91 7.04
CA ALA A 241 -0.47 22.91 7.28
C ALA A 241 0.00 22.33 5.95
N SER A 242 1.25 22.57 5.63
CA SER A 242 1.96 21.75 4.68
C SER A 242 2.34 20.47 5.39
N ILE A 243 1.56 19.39 5.21
CA ILE A 243 1.96 18.06 5.67
C ILE A 243 3.21 17.71 4.88
N ARG A 244 4.37 17.86 5.51
CA ARG A 244 5.62 17.36 4.93
C ARG A 244 5.56 15.83 4.99
N PRO A 245 5.92 15.13 3.90
CA PRO A 245 5.97 13.68 3.94
C PRO A 245 7.01 13.26 4.98
N VAL A 246 6.61 12.35 5.86
CA VAL A 246 7.49 11.84 6.92
C VAL A 246 8.16 10.58 6.38
N ASN A 247 9.31 10.75 5.71
CA ASN A 247 10.14 9.62 5.32
C ASN A 247 11.36 9.55 6.23
N ILE A 248 11.79 8.34 6.57
CA ILE A 248 12.78 8.11 7.63
C ILE A 248 13.95 7.28 7.10
N ILE A 249 15.15 7.66 7.49
CA ILE A 249 16.36 6.84 7.36
C ILE A 249 16.70 6.26 8.72
N LEU A 250 16.75 4.93 8.80
CA LEU A 250 17.23 4.18 9.96
C LEU A 250 18.65 3.69 9.71
N THR A 251 19.61 4.12 10.51
CA THR A 251 20.98 3.62 10.43
C THR A 251 21.34 2.83 11.68
N GLY A 252 22.15 1.80 11.53
CA GLY A 252 22.62 0.97 12.65
C GLY A 252 23.25 -0.33 12.16
N ASN A 253 24.01 -0.96 13.03
CA ASN A 253 24.71 -2.22 12.78
C ASN A 253 23.73 -3.42 12.67
N PRO A 254 24.17 -4.62 12.26
CA PRO A 254 23.34 -5.81 12.23
C PRO A 254 22.76 -6.13 13.60
N GLY A 255 21.51 -6.60 13.65
CA GLY A 255 20.88 -7.03 14.90
C GLY A 255 20.48 -5.93 15.88
N THR A 256 20.60 -4.65 15.53
CA THR A 256 20.18 -3.51 16.37
C THR A 256 18.65 -3.29 16.41
N GLY A 257 17.85 -4.06 15.67
CA GLY A 257 16.38 -4.00 15.74
C GLY A 257 15.74 -3.03 14.73
N LYS A 258 16.39 -2.68 13.62
CA LYS A 258 15.84 -1.78 12.57
C LYS A 258 14.45 -2.18 12.10
N THR A 259 14.22 -3.45 11.80
CA THR A 259 12.90 -3.98 11.38
C THR A 259 11.86 -3.86 12.50
N SER A 260 12.25 -4.08 13.77
CA SER A 260 11.35 -3.93 14.92
C SER A 260 10.91 -2.46 15.07
N VAL A 261 11.84 -1.54 14.94
CA VAL A 261 11.57 -0.09 14.95
C VAL A 261 10.64 0.30 13.80
N ALA A 262 10.84 -0.25 12.59
CA ALA A 262 9.97 0.01 11.44
C ALA A 262 8.52 -0.44 11.70
N ARG A 263 8.31 -1.57 12.38
CA ARG A 263 6.97 -2.03 12.77
C ARG A 263 6.30 -1.11 13.78
N VAL A 264 7.05 -0.62 14.77
CA VAL A 264 6.55 0.37 15.72
C VAL A 264 6.20 1.69 15.01
N LEU A 265 7.03 2.12 14.05
CA LEU A 265 6.74 3.29 13.21
C LEU A 265 5.43 3.12 12.42
N GLY A 266 5.17 1.94 11.86
CA GLY A 266 3.90 1.65 11.17
C GLY A 266 2.69 1.85 12.09
N LYS A 267 2.74 1.30 13.31
CA LYS A 267 1.70 1.50 14.33
C LYS A 267 1.57 2.97 14.73
N LEU A 268 2.69 3.66 14.93
CA LEU A 268 2.71 5.07 15.30
C LEU A 268 2.07 5.93 14.20
N PHE A 269 2.43 5.72 12.95
CA PHE A 269 1.86 6.47 11.82
C PHE A 269 0.36 6.22 11.65
N LYS A 270 -0.12 5.00 11.90
CA LYS A 270 -1.55 4.70 11.95
C LYS A 270 -2.24 5.43 13.10
N ALA A 271 -1.68 5.35 14.32
CA ALA A 271 -2.23 6.03 15.49
C ALA A 271 -2.34 7.54 15.30
N MET A 272 -1.40 8.13 14.56
CA MET A 272 -1.34 9.55 14.23
C MET A 272 -2.14 9.93 12.98
N GLY A 273 -2.75 8.98 12.28
CA GLY A 273 -3.52 9.23 11.06
C GLY A 273 -2.68 9.62 9.83
N ILE A 274 -1.35 9.41 9.87
CA ILE A 274 -0.45 9.61 8.73
C ILE A 274 -0.64 8.48 7.72
N CYS A 275 -0.73 7.24 8.22
CA CYS A 275 -1.06 6.05 7.44
C CYS A 275 -2.47 5.58 7.77
N SER A 276 -3.16 4.99 6.80
CA SER A 276 -4.48 4.39 7.01
C SER A 276 -4.38 3.01 7.66
N THR A 277 -3.24 2.33 7.51
CA THR A 277 -2.93 1.02 8.08
C THR A 277 -1.59 1.05 8.82
N ASP A 278 -1.39 0.11 9.74
CA ASP A 278 -0.11 -0.15 10.41
C ASP A 278 0.79 -1.11 9.63
N ARG A 279 0.37 -1.50 8.41
CA ARG A 279 1.07 -2.46 7.58
C ARG A 279 2.45 -1.93 7.18
N VAL A 280 3.47 -2.76 7.37
CA VAL A 280 4.84 -2.51 6.94
C VAL A 280 5.19 -3.55 5.89
N ILE A 281 5.43 -3.10 4.68
CA ILE A 281 5.87 -3.94 3.55
C ILE A 281 7.40 -3.90 3.52
N GLU A 282 8.01 -5.01 3.87
CA GLU A 282 9.46 -5.18 3.89
C GLU A 282 9.95 -5.63 2.51
N LYS A 283 10.89 -4.90 1.97
CA LYS A 283 11.56 -5.19 0.69
C LYS A 283 13.06 -5.03 0.84
N SER A 284 13.78 -5.75 0.01
CA SER A 284 15.25 -5.66 -0.12
C SER A 284 15.62 -5.58 -1.60
N ARG A 285 16.91 -5.42 -1.91
CA ARG A 285 17.38 -5.39 -3.29
C ARG A 285 16.85 -6.55 -4.15
N LYS A 286 16.87 -7.78 -3.63
CA LYS A 286 16.42 -8.99 -4.36
C LYS A 286 14.95 -8.96 -4.78
N ASP A 287 14.13 -8.20 -4.06
CA ASP A 287 12.69 -8.09 -4.31
C ASP A 287 12.38 -7.00 -5.35
N ILE A 288 13.33 -6.10 -5.61
CA ILE A 288 13.16 -4.89 -6.41
C ILE A 288 14.00 -4.92 -7.68
N VAL A 289 15.31 -5.16 -7.55
CA VAL A 289 16.24 -5.08 -8.68
C VAL A 289 16.29 -6.40 -9.43
N SER A 290 15.95 -6.36 -10.72
CA SER A 290 16.01 -7.50 -11.64
C SER A 290 17.27 -7.43 -12.51
N THR A 291 17.69 -8.57 -13.02
CA THR A 291 18.74 -8.66 -14.07
C THR A 291 18.17 -8.41 -15.47
N TYR A 292 16.84 -8.40 -15.61
CA TYR A 292 16.18 -8.13 -16.87
C TYR A 292 15.84 -6.65 -17.01
N ALA A 293 16.08 -6.09 -18.18
CA ALA A 293 15.84 -4.68 -18.47
C ALA A 293 14.35 -4.31 -18.27
N ASN A 294 14.10 -3.15 -17.65
CA ASN A 294 12.76 -2.58 -17.35
C ASN A 294 11.86 -3.38 -16.40
N GLU A 295 12.38 -4.39 -15.70
CA GLU A 295 11.61 -5.09 -14.65
C GLU A 295 11.78 -4.43 -13.28
N SER A 296 12.94 -3.81 -13.03
CA SER A 296 13.22 -3.13 -11.76
C SER A 296 12.21 -2.01 -11.46
N ASP A 297 11.83 -1.24 -12.49
CA ASP A 297 10.79 -0.21 -12.36
C ASP A 297 9.43 -0.79 -12.00
N LYS A 298 9.03 -1.90 -12.65
CA LYS A 298 7.77 -2.59 -12.39
C LYS A 298 7.74 -3.20 -10.98
N ASN A 299 8.86 -3.78 -10.55
CA ASN A 299 8.99 -4.34 -9.22
C ASN A 299 8.91 -3.26 -8.14
N MET A 300 9.53 -2.09 -8.36
CA MET A 300 9.42 -0.94 -7.48
C MET A 300 7.97 -0.43 -7.42
N ASP A 301 7.30 -0.29 -8.57
CA ASP A 301 5.89 0.10 -8.61
C ASP A 301 5.01 -0.87 -7.82
N LYS A 302 5.24 -2.18 -7.96
CA LYS A 302 4.53 -3.21 -7.20
C LYS A 302 4.79 -3.07 -5.70
N ALA A 303 6.04 -2.88 -5.29
CA ALA A 303 6.41 -2.69 -3.89
C ALA A 303 5.73 -1.44 -3.28
N VAL A 304 5.71 -0.33 -4.01
CA VAL A 304 5.02 0.89 -3.59
C VAL A 304 3.50 0.67 -3.51
N ASN A 305 2.89 0.01 -4.51
CA ASN A 305 1.45 -0.27 -4.51
C ASN A 305 1.05 -1.16 -3.34
N GLU A 306 1.86 -2.17 -2.99
CA GLU A 306 1.64 -3.01 -1.81
C GLU A 306 1.69 -2.21 -0.49
N ALA A 307 2.51 -1.15 -0.45
CA ALA A 307 2.71 -0.30 0.72
C ALA A 307 1.73 0.87 0.83
N MET A 308 0.83 1.06 -0.15
CA MET A 308 -0.13 2.16 -0.11
C MET A 308 -0.98 2.14 1.17
N GLY A 309 -1.12 3.30 1.78
CA GLY A 309 -1.78 3.48 3.07
C GLY A 309 -0.97 3.04 4.28
N GLY A 310 0.25 2.53 4.09
CA GLY A 310 1.14 2.05 5.14
C GLY A 310 2.59 2.49 4.94
N VAL A 311 3.52 1.62 5.30
CA VAL A 311 4.97 1.88 5.27
C VAL A 311 5.67 0.94 4.29
N LEU A 312 6.45 1.49 3.37
CA LEU A 312 7.44 0.74 2.60
C LEU A 312 8.77 0.77 3.37
N PHE A 313 9.15 -0.37 3.91
CA PHE A 313 10.42 -0.56 4.58
C PHE A 313 11.42 -1.22 3.62
N ILE A 314 12.50 -0.52 3.30
CA ILE A 314 13.56 -1.03 2.43
C ILE A 314 14.78 -1.32 3.30
N ASP A 315 15.03 -2.61 3.53
CA ASP A 315 16.22 -3.02 4.27
C ASP A 315 17.46 -3.03 3.34
N GLU A 316 18.58 -2.65 3.92
CA GLU A 316 19.85 -2.45 3.18
C GLU A 316 19.66 -1.58 1.92
N ALA A 317 18.93 -0.47 2.03
CA ALA A 317 18.53 0.38 0.92
C ALA A 317 19.73 0.85 0.05
N TYR A 318 20.92 0.98 0.63
CA TYR A 318 22.16 1.27 -0.11
C TYR A 318 22.49 0.18 -1.15
N ALA A 319 22.00 -1.04 -0.96
CA ALA A 319 22.23 -2.13 -1.90
C ALA A 319 21.37 -2.00 -3.18
N LEU A 320 20.32 -1.18 -3.19
CA LEU A 320 19.56 -0.89 -4.41
C LEU A 320 20.48 -0.31 -5.48
N ALA A 321 21.27 0.71 -5.13
CA ALA A 321 22.26 1.31 -5.99
C ALA A 321 23.53 1.53 -5.16
N PRO A 322 24.49 0.59 -5.22
CA PRO A 322 25.69 0.61 -4.39
C PRO A 322 26.69 1.65 -4.91
N PHE A 323 26.57 2.87 -4.40
CA PHE A 323 27.51 3.95 -4.66
C PHE A 323 28.78 3.76 -3.84
N ASP A 324 29.93 3.95 -4.50
CA ASP A 324 31.24 4.00 -3.84
C ASP A 324 31.47 5.38 -3.17
N ASP A 325 32.65 5.55 -2.54
CA ASP A 325 32.99 6.79 -1.84
C ASP A 325 33.17 8.00 -2.77
N THR A 326 33.35 7.75 -4.08
CA THR A 326 33.47 8.77 -5.13
C THR A 326 32.11 9.17 -5.71
N GLY A 327 31.04 8.48 -5.35
CA GLY A 327 29.69 8.69 -5.87
C GLY A 327 29.44 7.98 -7.20
N HIS A 328 30.26 7.03 -7.60
CA HIS A 328 30.06 6.21 -8.79
C HIS A 328 29.25 4.94 -8.44
N CYS A 329 28.33 4.56 -9.32
CA CYS A 329 27.58 3.30 -9.28
C CYS A 329 27.51 2.71 -10.68
N SER A 330 27.94 1.48 -10.84
CA SER A 330 27.87 0.74 -12.12
C SER A 330 26.55 -0.01 -12.34
N ASP A 331 25.68 -0.03 -11.35
CA ASP A 331 24.41 -0.76 -11.37
C ASP A 331 23.28 0.10 -11.96
N SER A 332 23.12 0.05 -13.27
CA SER A 332 22.10 0.83 -13.98
C SER A 332 20.66 0.46 -13.60
N GLU A 333 20.37 -0.83 -13.34
CA GLU A 333 19.02 -1.27 -12.95
C GLU A 333 18.69 -0.85 -11.51
N GLY A 334 19.68 -0.85 -10.62
CA GLY A 334 19.54 -0.34 -9.28
C GLY A 334 19.28 1.18 -9.24
N ILE A 335 19.96 1.95 -10.10
CA ILE A 335 19.74 3.39 -10.25
C ILE A 335 18.31 3.65 -10.74
N LYS A 336 17.83 2.95 -11.78
CA LYS A 336 16.45 3.07 -12.27
C LYS A 336 15.42 2.80 -11.17
N ALA A 337 15.61 1.72 -10.41
CA ALA A 337 14.73 1.41 -9.29
C ALA A 337 14.68 2.55 -8.25
N LEU A 338 15.81 3.16 -7.93
CA LEU A 338 15.91 4.30 -7.03
C LEU A 338 15.20 5.55 -7.59
N GLU A 339 15.42 5.85 -8.87
CA GLU A 339 14.75 6.95 -9.57
C GLU A 339 13.24 6.73 -9.61
N ARG A 340 12.80 5.50 -9.88
CA ARG A 340 11.37 5.16 -9.85
C ARG A 340 10.75 5.37 -8.47
N LEU A 341 11.44 4.97 -7.40
CA LEU A 341 11.02 5.26 -6.04
C LEU A 341 10.84 6.76 -5.80
N MET A 342 11.82 7.57 -6.21
CA MET A 342 11.74 9.03 -6.05
C MET A 342 10.55 9.65 -6.77
N VAL A 343 10.26 9.19 -7.99
CA VAL A 343 9.08 9.63 -8.76
C VAL A 343 7.79 9.26 -8.03
N ARG A 344 7.70 8.03 -7.47
CA ARG A 344 6.53 7.59 -6.72
C ARG A 344 6.37 8.37 -5.40
N MET A 345 7.46 8.65 -4.69
CA MET A 345 7.43 9.48 -3.47
C MET A 345 6.88 10.89 -3.71
N GLU A 346 7.08 11.44 -4.92
CA GLU A 346 6.53 12.75 -5.29
C GLU A 346 5.07 12.64 -5.75
N ASN A 347 4.77 11.73 -6.67
CA ASN A 347 3.43 11.59 -7.25
C ASN A 347 2.38 11.09 -6.25
N ASP A 348 2.79 10.22 -5.33
CA ASP A 348 1.93 9.61 -4.30
C ASP A 348 2.19 10.17 -2.91
N ARG A 349 2.62 11.43 -2.85
CA ARG A 349 2.95 12.13 -1.62
C ARG A 349 1.80 12.07 -0.61
N GLY A 350 2.10 11.59 0.60
CA GLY A 350 1.12 11.45 1.69
C GLY A 350 0.25 10.20 1.62
N LYS A 351 0.38 9.36 0.59
CA LYS A 351 -0.35 8.10 0.50
C LYS A 351 0.38 6.93 1.14
N PHE A 352 1.68 7.01 1.30
CA PHE A 352 2.52 6.02 1.98
C PHE A 352 3.75 6.70 2.57
N VAL A 353 4.44 5.99 3.46
CA VAL A 353 5.69 6.43 4.09
C VAL A 353 6.83 5.50 3.66
N VAL A 354 8.00 6.06 3.38
CA VAL A 354 9.21 5.28 3.08
C VAL A 354 10.14 5.29 4.27
N VAL A 355 10.57 4.10 4.68
CA VAL A 355 11.60 3.91 5.71
C VAL A 355 12.74 3.11 5.08
N CYS A 356 13.89 3.76 4.88
CA CYS A 356 15.09 3.12 4.37
C CYS A 356 16.04 2.78 5.51
N ALA A 357 16.47 1.53 5.59
CA ALA A 357 17.40 1.07 6.61
C ALA A 357 18.75 0.62 6.02
N GLY A 358 19.81 0.74 6.81
CA GLY A 358 21.13 0.26 6.39
C GLY A 358 22.26 0.69 7.32
N TYR A 359 23.48 0.33 6.92
CA TYR A 359 24.69 0.74 7.62
C TYR A 359 24.98 2.23 7.45
N LYS A 360 25.37 2.89 8.52
CA LYS A 360 25.58 4.35 8.58
C LYS A 360 26.42 4.90 7.43
N ASP A 361 27.59 4.29 7.18
CA ASP A 361 28.51 4.79 6.15
C ASP A 361 27.97 4.57 4.73
N LYS A 362 27.42 3.37 4.46
CA LYS A 362 26.84 3.05 3.16
C LYS A 362 25.61 3.91 2.84
N MET A 363 24.73 4.14 3.83
CA MET A 363 23.60 5.05 3.68
C MET A 363 24.04 6.50 3.46
N ARG A 364 25.13 6.92 4.10
CA ARG A 364 25.73 8.25 3.85
C ARG A 364 26.21 8.40 2.41
N ASN A 365 26.85 7.37 1.83
CA ASN A 365 27.30 7.37 0.44
C ASN A 365 26.10 7.46 -0.53
N LEU A 366 25.06 6.66 -0.33
CA LEU A 366 23.82 6.74 -1.10
C LEU A 366 23.22 8.16 -1.09
N MET A 367 23.15 8.79 0.08
CA MET A 367 22.60 10.14 0.23
C MET A 367 23.47 11.23 -0.37
N LYS A 368 24.79 11.08 -0.33
CA LYS A 368 25.73 12.05 -0.96
C LYS A 368 25.70 11.95 -2.48
N ALA A 369 25.59 10.74 -3.01
CA ALA A 369 25.57 10.49 -4.45
C ALA A 369 24.23 10.94 -5.10
N ASN A 370 23.15 11.04 -4.31
CA ASN A 370 21.85 11.43 -4.83
C ASN A 370 21.16 12.43 -3.89
N GLU A 371 21.38 13.73 -4.15
CA GLU A 371 20.77 14.82 -3.37
C GLU A 371 19.23 14.82 -3.47
N GLY A 372 18.70 14.41 -4.62
CA GLY A 372 17.24 14.27 -4.83
C GLY A 372 16.65 13.20 -3.92
N PHE A 373 17.34 12.09 -3.69
CA PHE A 373 16.95 11.07 -2.73
C PHE A 373 17.05 11.61 -1.30
N ALA A 374 18.19 12.22 -0.95
CA ALA A 374 18.43 12.74 0.39
C ALA A 374 17.41 13.79 0.85
N SER A 375 16.95 14.65 -0.07
CA SER A 375 15.98 15.73 0.22
C SER A 375 14.58 15.23 0.57
N ARG A 376 14.23 14.00 0.21
CA ARG A 376 12.92 13.39 0.47
C ARG A 376 12.80 12.75 1.86
N PHE A 377 13.92 12.61 2.58
CA PHE A 377 13.96 12.04 3.93
C PHE A 377 14.14 13.14 4.97
N THR A 378 13.09 13.39 5.71
CA THR A 378 13.03 14.47 6.70
C THR A 378 13.64 14.08 8.04
N HIS A 379 13.65 12.77 8.37
CA HIS A 379 14.13 12.28 9.65
C HIS A 379 15.22 11.23 9.47
N ARG A 380 16.22 11.30 10.34
CA ARG A 380 17.34 10.35 10.38
C ARG A 380 17.51 9.86 11.81
N ILE A 381 17.34 8.56 12.00
CA ILE A 381 17.41 7.93 13.31
C ILE A 381 18.59 6.95 13.28
N ASN A 382 19.53 7.13 14.21
CA ASN A 382 20.64 6.20 14.38
C ASN A 382 20.32 5.27 15.53
N ILE A 383 20.42 3.98 15.29
CA ILE A 383 20.26 2.95 16.31
C ILE A 383 21.67 2.52 16.72
N GLU A 384 21.99 2.75 17.98
CA GLU A 384 23.28 2.43 18.56
C GLU A 384 23.39 0.93 18.85
N ASP A 385 24.62 0.45 18.99
CA ASP A 385 24.87 -0.93 19.42
C ASP A 385 24.43 -1.09 20.87
N TYR A 386 23.96 -2.28 21.20
CA TYR A 386 23.58 -2.62 22.57
C TYR A 386 24.82 -2.76 23.45
N THR A 387 24.69 -2.30 24.69
CA THR A 387 25.67 -2.57 25.73
C THR A 387 25.63 -4.06 26.15
N PRO A 388 26.69 -4.60 26.76
CA PRO A 388 26.68 -5.97 27.29
C PRO A 388 25.54 -6.22 28.28
N GLU A 389 25.19 -5.24 29.07
CA GLU A 389 24.07 -5.27 30.04
C GLU A 389 22.73 -5.38 29.30
N GLU A 390 22.52 -4.59 28.28
CA GLU A 390 21.32 -4.65 27.43
C GLU A 390 21.21 -5.98 26.69
N LEU A 391 22.33 -6.52 26.16
CA LEU A 391 22.36 -7.83 25.52
C LEU A 391 22.01 -8.96 26.50
N THR A 392 22.46 -8.85 27.74
CA THR A 392 22.10 -9.81 28.80
C THR A 392 20.61 -9.76 29.10
N GLU A 393 20.04 -8.57 29.15
CA GLU A 393 18.59 -8.40 29.36
C GLU A 393 17.78 -8.91 28.16
N ILE A 394 18.24 -8.68 26.91
CA ILE A 394 17.65 -9.24 25.70
C ILE A 394 17.69 -10.78 25.73
N PHE A 395 18.84 -11.35 26.08
CA PHE A 395 19.03 -12.80 26.24
C PHE A 395 18.06 -13.37 27.27
N ARG A 396 17.94 -12.72 28.46
CA ARG A 396 17.01 -13.10 29.52
C ARG A 396 15.58 -13.13 28.99
N ARG A 397 15.12 -12.06 28.37
CA ARG A 397 13.75 -11.96 27.83
C ARG A 397 13.46 -12.98 26.73
N MET A 398 14.43 -13.28 25.88
CA MET A 398 14.29 -14.30 24.82
C MET A 398 14.09 -15.69 25.44
N ALA A 399 14.87 -16.06 26.46
CA ALA A 399 14.78 -17.35 27.13
C ALA A 399 13.45 -17.48 27.93
N GLU A 400 13.10 -16.46 28.70
CA GLU A 400 11.84 -16.44 29.46
C GLU A 400 10.61 -16.51 28.54
N GLY A 401 10.68 -15.82 27.37
CA GLY A 401 9.62 -15.88 26.35
C GLY A 401 9.43 -17.27 25.72
N GLN A 402 10.44 -18.14 25.82
CA GLN A 402 10.39 -19.55 25.42
C GLN A 402 10.09 -20.50 26.60
N GLY A 403 9.81 -19.96 27.78
CA GLY A 403 9.46 -20.74 28.99
C GLY A 403 10.65 -21.24 29.80
N TYR A 404 11.87 -20.76 29.51
CA TYR A 404 13.08 -21.15 30.29
C TYR A 404 13.30 -20.24 31.48
N SER A 405 13.84 -20.84 32.56
CA SER A 405 14.29 -20.13 33.73
C SER A 405 15.80 -20.32 33.93
N PHE A 406 16.44 -19.39 34.62
CA PHE A 406 17.89 -19.40 34.81
C PHE A 406 18.28 -19.94 36.18
N ALA A 407 19.28 -20.84 36.24
CA ALA A 407 19.94 -21.21 37.49
C ALA A 407 20.78 -20.04 38.00
N GLY A 408 21.04 -20.01 39.31
CA GLY A 408 21.82 -18.92 39.93
C GLY A 408 23.19 -18.73 39.28
N GLY A 409 23.54 -17.46 38.97
CA GLY A 409 24.81 -17.07 38.36
C GLY A 409 24.89 -17.25 36.84
N THR A 410 23.85 -17.76 36.15
CA THR A 410 23.86 -17.94 34.68
C THR A 410 23.91 -16.59 33.96
N LEU A 411 23.14 -15.61 34.40
CA LEU A 411 23.13 -14.28 33.81
C LEU A 411 24.45 -13.53 33.99
N ASP A 412 25.16 -13.76 35.14
CA ASP A 412 26.51 -13.19 35.31
C ASP A 412 27.52 -13.77 34.33
N LYS A 413 27.40 -15.07 34.01
CA LYS A 413 28.24 -15.74 33.02
C LYS A 413 27.90 -15.19 31.59
N ALA A 414 26.62 -15.00 31.26
CA ALA A 414 26.20 -14.42 30.03
C ALA A 414 26.72 -12.98 29.87
N LEU A 415 26.63 -12.16 30.93
CA LEU A 415 27.18 -10.81 30.92
C LEU A 415 28.69 -10.78 30.66
N LYS A 416 29.47 -11.67 31.31
CA LYS A 416 30.90 -11.80 31.09
C LYS A 416 31.20 -12.20 29.62
N ALA A 417 30.40 -13.10 29.04
CA ALA A 417 30.54 -13.53 27.66
C ALA A 417 30.24 -12.36 26.70
N PHE A 418 29.16 -11.58 26.93
CA PHE A 418 28.85 -10.42 26.08
C PHE A 418 29.88 -9.31 26.22
N ARG A 419 30.44 -9.05 27.41
CA ARG A 419 31.56 -8.11 27.58
C ARG A 419 32.78 -8.53 26.78
N LYS A 420 33.11 -9.83 26.77
CA LYS A 420 34.21 -10.36 25.95
C LYS A 420 33.94 -10.20 24.45
N LEU A 421 32.74 -10.60 24.00
CA LEU A 421 32.32 -10.47 22.60
C LEU A 421 32.33 -9.00 22.13
N SER A 422 31.85 -8.08 22.93
CA SER A 422 31.83 -6.65 22.63
C SER A 422 33.24 -6.03 22.58
N ALA A 423 34.21 -6.58 23.32
CA ALA A 423 35.61 -6.17 23.27
C ALA A 423 36.36 -6.73 22.05
N GLU A 424 36.03 -7.97 21.65
CA GLU A 424 36.67 -8.66 20.52
C GLU A 424 36.09 -8.24 19.16
N LYS A 425 34.80 -7.92 19.10
CA LYS A 425 34.08 -7.53 17.88
C LYS A 425 33.55 -6.12 18.02
N SER A 426 33.74 -5.27 17.04
CA SER A 426 33.20 -3.91 17.01
C SER A 426 32.60 -3.57 15.66
N GLY A 427 31.65 -2.64 15.62
CA GLY A 427 31.03 -2.14 14.42
C GLY A 427 30.27 -3.21 13.63
N LYS A 428 30.61 -3.40 12.35
CA LYS A 428 29.88 -4.29 11.42
C LYS A 428 29.95 -5.77 11.76
N ASP A 429 31.00 -6.19 12.47
CA ASP A 429 31.26 -7.58 12.84
C ASP A 429 30.54 -7.99 14.14
N PHE A 430 29.97 -7.00 14.85
CA PHE A 430 29.20 -7.23 16.05
C PHE A 430 27.71 -7.40 15.74
N GLY A 431 27.19 -8.62 15.99
CA GLY A 431 25.84 -9.00 15.63
C GLY A 431 24.72 -8.50 16.56
N ASN A 432 25.05 -7.76 17.63
CA ASN A 432 24.09 -7.21 18.58
C ASN A 432 23.08 -8.27 19.11
N ALA A 433 21.77 -8.05 19.03
CA ALA A 433 20.76 -9.00 19.47
C ALA A 433 20.79 -10.35 18.73
N ARG A 434 21.46 -10.45 17.55
CA ARG A 434 21.71 -11.73 16.90
C ARG A 434 22.70 -12.58 17.71
N GLU A 435 23.71 -11.95 18.34
CA GLU A 435 24.63 -12.68 19.24
C GLU A 435 23.92 -13.24 20.46
N ALA A 436 22.97 -12.48 21.02
CA ALA A 436 22.15 -12.97 22.12
C ALA A 436 21.28 -14.17 21.71
N ARG A 437 20.73 -14.15 20.51
CA ARG A 437 19.96 -15.28 19.94
C ARG A 437 20.86 -16.48 19.67
N ASN A 438 22.01 -16.29 19.01
CA ASN A 438 22.96 -17.35 18.73
C ASN A 438 23.45 -18.02 20.02
N MET A 439 23.68 -17.23 21.07
CA MET A 439 24.07 -17.75 22.39
C MET A 439 22.93 -18.60 22.99
N LEU A 440 21.69 -18.15 22.88
CA LEU A 440 20.53 -18.92 23.37
C LEU A 440 20.40 -20.25 22.60
N ASP A 441 20.47 -20.19 21.27
CA ASP A 441 20.35 -21.38 20.39
C ASP A 441 21.52 -22.37 20.61
N SER A 442 22.68 -21.90 21.10
CA SER A 442 23.83 -22.77 21.41
C SER A 442 23.72 -23.47 22.78
N VAL A 443 22.84 -22.99 23.64
CA VAL A 443 22.64 -23.54 25.02
C VAL A 443 21.46 -24.48 25.05
N LEU A 444 20.54 -24.34 24.10
CA LEU A 444 19.37 -25.21 23.91
C LEU A 444 19.70 -26.40 23.01
#